data_b391e1c3e9fd1c79dcee755e633f9434
#
_entry.id   b391e1c3e9fd1c79dcee755e633f9434
#
_cell.length_a   1.000
_cell.length_b   1.000
_cell.length_c   1.000
_cell.angle_alpha   90.00
_cell.angle_beta   90.00
_cell.angle_gamma   90.00
#
_symmetry.space_group_name_H-M   'P 1'
#
loop_
_entity.id
_entity.type
_entity.pdbx_description
1 polymer ?
#
loop_
_entity_poly.entity_id
_entity_poly.type
_entity_poly.pdbx_seq_one_letter_code
_entity_poly.pdbx_strand_id
1 'polypeptide(L)'
;MARALLIALAVLLVAGCGGEKTVEPTGPVVGTLPKAGKANPAAGKKVFADSGCAGCHTFQAAGASGQIGPDLDKVLKGKDAAFIKTSITDPNAEIASGFQPNIMPESYGSQLTSQQINDLVAFLQTG
;
A
#
# COMPACT_ATOMS: atom_id res chain seq x y z
N MET A 1 -6.45 78.51 7.35
CA MET A 1 -6.97 77.66 8.44
C MET A 1 -6.87 76.24 7.98
N ALA A 2 -5.77 75.60 8.30
CA ALA A 2 -5.44 74.25 7.87
C ALA A 2 -5.82 73.26 8.98
N ARG A 3 -6.73 72.37 8.70
CA ARG A 3 -7.04 71.20 9.57
C ARG A 3 -6.21 70.03 9.11
N ALA A 4 -5.14 69.78 9.84
CA ALA A 4 -4.36 68.56 9.67
C ALA A 4 -5.13 67.35 10.24
N LEU A 5 -5.50 66.43 9.41
CA LEU A 5 -6.11 65.17 9.79
C LEU A 5 -5.00 64.08 9.90
N LEU A 6 -4.62 63.77 11.13
CA LEU A 6 -3.69 62.71 11.46
C LEU A 6 -4.44 61.39 11.39
N ILE A 7 -4.19 60.63 10.32
CA ILE A 7 -4.63 59.24 10.20
C ILE A 7 -3.55 58.37 10.85
N ALA A 8 -3.85 57.87 12.04
CA ALA A 8 -3.03 56.88 12.71
C ALA A 8 -3.30 55.49 12.05
N LEU A 9 -2.36 55.04 11.24
CA LEU A 9 -2.38 53.72 10.65
C LEU A 9 -1.91 52.69 11.69
N ALA A 10 -2.86 51.99 12.30
CA ALA A 10 -2.56 50.87 13.18
C ALA A 10 -2.16 49.65 12.32
N VAL A 11 -0.87 49.38 12.27
CA VAL A 11 -0.34 48.14 11.66
C VAL A 11 -0.54 47.01 12.67
N LEU A 12 -1.54 46.15 12.42
CA LEU A 12 -1.69 44.90 13.14
C LEU A 12 -0.61 43.94 12.63
N LEU A 13 0.42 43.74 13.45
CA LEU A 13 1.36 42.64 13.28
C LEU A 13 0.65 41.33 13.67
N VAL A 14 0.20 40.57 12.67
CA VAL A 14 -0.21 39.20 12.86
C VAL A 14 1.05 38.36 13.01
N ALA A 15 1.44 38.10 14.24
CA ALA A 15 2.47 37.13 14.56
C ALA A 15 1.91 35.72 14.25
N GLY A 16 2.15 35.23 13.03
CA GLY A 16 1.87 33.84 12.66
C GLY A 16 2.81 32.90 13.40
N CYS A 17 2.35 32.35 14.51
CA CYS A 17 2.97 31.19 15.14
C CYS A 17 2.67 29.95 14.26
N GLY A 18 3.61 29.56 13.45
CA GLY A 18 3.53 28.36 12.62
C GLY A 18 4.92 27.86 12.27
N GLY A 19 5.77 27.70 13.29
CA GLY A 19 7.03 26.99 13.13
C GLY A 19 6.79 25.49 13.36
N GLU A 20 6.32 24.76 12.35
CA GLU A 20 6.49 23.32 12.35
C GLU A 20 7.99 23.04 12.29
N LYS A 21 8.54 22.71 13.45
CA LYS A 21 9.87 22.10 13.52
C LYS A 21 9.72 20.71 12.91
N THR A 22 10.06 20.56 11.64
CA THR A 22 10.37 19.27 11.07
C THR A 22 11.55 18.71 11.88
N VAL A 23 11.24 17.78 12.79
CA VAL A 23 12.26 17.04 13.51
C VAL A 23 12.84 16.05 12.49
N GLU A 24 13.92 16.44 11.83
CA GLU A 24 14.72 15.46 11.10
C GLU A 24 15.26 14.44 12.12
N PRO A 25 15.08 13.13 11.88
CA PRO A 25 15.64 12.10 12.75
C PRO A 25 17.17 12.16 12.67
N THR A 26 17.79 12.85 13.62
CA THR A 26 19.26 12.91 13.76
C THR A 26 19.73 11.71 14.57
N GLY A 27 19.86 10.55 13.92
CA GLY A 27 20.46 9.39 14.50
C GLY A 27 20.50 8.23 13.50
N PRO A 28 21.52 7.37 13.53
CA PRO A 28 21.49 6.15 12.74
C PRO A 28 20.23 5.38 13.20
N VAL A 29 19.40 4.96 12.24
CA VAL A 29 18.28 4.06 12.50
C VAL A 29 18.89 2.73 12.96
N VAL A 30 19.16 2.62 14.26
CA VAL A 30 19.65 1.39 14.89
C VAL A 30 18.40 0.54 15.20
N GLY A 31 17.88 -0.08 14.16
CA GLY A 31 16.83 -1.06 14.26
C GLY A 31 16.93 -1.97 13.06
N THR A 32 17.29 -3.21 13.27
CA THR A 32 17.01 -4.23 12.28
C THR A 32 15.50 -4.29 12.12
N LEU A 33 15.00 -4.07 10.89
CA LEU A 33 13.61 -4.33 10.59
C LEU A 33 13.26 -5.71 11.15
N PRO A 34 12.12 -5.88 11.83
CA PRO A 34 11.72 -7.18 12.33
C PRO A 34 11.80 -8.19 11.20
N LYS A 35 12.61 -9.23 11.36
CA LYS A 35 12.67 -10.31 10.39
C LYS A 35 11.27 -10.87 10.27
N ALA A 36 10.75 -10.95 9.04
CA ALA A 36 9.45 -11.53 8.79
C ALA A 36 9.37 -12.89 9.48
N GLY A 37 8.33 -13.11 10.26
CA GLY A 37 8.07 -14.37 10.93
C GLY A 37 7.70 -15.48 9.96
N LYS A 38 7.38 -16.66 10.49
CA LYS A 38 6.83 -17.75 9.66
C LYS A 38 5.52 -17.29 9.02
N ALA A 39 5.37 -17.52 7.74
CA ALA A 39 4.18 -17.16 6.98
C ALA A 39 2.93 -17.89 7.51
N ASN A 40 1.82 -17.17 7.61
CA ASN A 40 0.55 -17.66 8.14
C ASN A 40 -0.57 -17.47 7.09
N PRO A 41 -1.04 -18.55 6.43
CA PRO A 41 -2.10 -18.46 5.43
C PRO A 41 -3.42 -17.89 5.97
N ALA A 42 -3.77 -18.13 7.24
CA ALA A 42 -5.00 -17.58 7.82
C ALA A 42 -4.92 -16.04 7.98
N ALA A 43 -3.75 -15.51 8.35
CA ALA A 43 -3.48 -14.08 8.32
C ALA A 43 -3.48 -13.55 6.88
N GLY A 44 -2.92 -14.30 5.93
CA GLY A 44 -2.94 -13.97 4.51
C GLY A 44 -4.34 -13.86 3.93
N LYS A 45 -5.26 -14.75 4.32
CA LYS A 45 -6.68 -14.65 3.94
C LYS A 45 -7.30 -13.33 4.40
N LYS A 46 -6.94 -12.89 5.61
CA LYS A 46 -7.40 -11.60 6.13
C LYS A 46 -6.81 -10.44 5.33
N VAL A 47 -5.51 -10.48 5.03
CA VAL A 47 -4.86 -9.46 4.17
C VAL A 47 -5.53 -9.41 2.81
N PHE A 48 -5.83 -10.53 2.18
CA PHE A 48 -6.55 -10.62 0.90
C PHE A 48 -7.88 -9.89 0.92
N ALA A 49 -8.67 -10.09 1.97
CA ALA A 49 -9.96 -9.43 2.15
C ALA A 49 -9.81 -7.93 2.44
N ASP A 50 -8.96 -7.57 3.38
CA ASP A 50 -8.77 -6.19 3.85
C ASP A 50 -8.15 -5.28 2.76
N SER A 51 -7.32 -5.86 1.88
CA SER A 51 -6.68 -5.13 0.76
C SER A 51 -7.55 -5.07 -0.50
N GLY A 52 -8.78 -5.60 -0.45
CA GLY A 52 -9.74 -5.51 -1.55
C GLY A 52 -9.44 -6.43 -2.75
N CYS A 53 -8.58 -7.43 -2.62
CA CYS A 53 -8.20 -8.34 -3.71
C CYS A 53 -9.41 -9.08 -4.30
N ALA A 54 -10.38 -9.44 -3.44
CA ALA A 54 -11.62 -10.12 -3.81
C ALA A 54 -12.50 -9.33 -4.79
N GLY A 55 -12.37 -7.99 -4.83
CA GLY A 55 -13.12 -7.12 -5.74
C GLY A 55 -12.73 -7.30 -7.20
N CYS A 56 -11.49 -7.71 -7.44
CA CYS A 56 -10.94 -7.85 -8.79
C CYS A 56 -10.71 -9.31 -9.19
N HIS A 57 -10.34 -10.18 -8.26
CA HIS A 57 -9.93 -11.55 -8.55
C HIS A 57 -10.95 -12.60 -8.14
N THR A 58 -11.07 -13.65 -8.95
CA THR A 58 -11.66 -14.92 -8.54
C THR A 58 -10.60 -15.71 -7.77
N PHE A 59 -10.96 -16.25 -6.60
CA PHE A 59 -10.13 -17.17 -5.82
C PHE A 59 -10.99 -17.99 -4.87
N GLN A 60 -11.09 -19.28 -5.10
CA GLN A 60 -12.02 -20.18 -4.39
C GLN A 60 -11.73 -20.25 -2.89
N ALA A 61 -10.46 -20.33 -2.48
CA ALA A 61 -10.06 -20.38 -1.07
C ALA A 61 -10.47 -19.13 -0.27
N ALA A 62 -10.66 -18.00 -0.97
CA ALA A 62 -11.18 -16.75 -0.39
C ALA A 62 -12.71 -16.64 -0.48
N GLY A 63 -13.37 -17.43 -1.31
CA GLY A 63 -14.77 -17.21 -1.70
C GLY A 63 -14.96 -16.00 -2.60
N ALA A 64 -13.91 -15.59 -3.30
CA ALA A 64 -13.90 -14.41 -4.16
C ALA A 64 -14.31 -14.76 -5.59
N SER A 65 -15.06 -13.85 -6.25
CA SER A 65 -15.59 -14.03 -7.60
C SER A 65 -15.41 -12.80 -8.51
N GLY A 66 -14.44 -11.94 -8.19
CA GLY A 66 -14.09 -10.77 -9.01
C GLY A 66 -13.58 -11.18 -10.40
N GLN A 67 -13.91 -10.38 -11.43
CA GLN A 67 -13.59 -10.69 -12.83
C GLN A 67 -12.82 -9.58 -13.54
N ILE A 68 -12.39 -8.56 -12.79
CA ILE A 68 -11.58 -7.46 -13.32
C ILE A 68 -10.12 -7.92 -13.54
N GLY A 69 -9.61 -8.70 -12.61
CA GLY A 69 -8.31 -9.36 -12.68
C GLY A 69 -8.42 -10.84 -13.03
N PRO A 70 -7.29 -11.52 -13.24
CA PRO A 70 -7.28 -12.93 -13.56
C PRO A 70 -7.82 -13.82 -12.43
N ASP A 71 -8.32 -14.97 -12.81
CA ASP A 71 -8.71 -16.07 -11.92
C ASP A 71 -7.45 -16.68 -11.31
N LEU A 72 -7.24 -16.44 -10.00
CA LEU A 72 -6.03 -16.85 -9.28
C LEU A 72 -5.91 -18.37 -9.14
N ASP A 73 -7.03 -19.10 -9.08
CA ASP A 73 -7.02 -20.56 -9.06
C ASP A 73 -6.41 -21.16 -10.35
N LYS A 74 -6.39 -20.37 -11.42
CA LYS A 74 -5.81 -20.80 -12.71
C LYS A 74 -4.39 -20.26 -12.91
N VAL A 75 -4.21 -18.93 -12.74
CA VAL A 75 -2.93 -18.31 -13.12
C VAL A 75 -1.80 -18.56 -12.13
N LEU A 76 -2.12 -18.90 -10.87
CA LEU A 76 -1.12 -19.22 -9.85
C LEU A 76 -0.76 -20.70 -9.78
N LYS A 77 -1.46 -21.56 -10.50
CA LYS A 77 -1.19 -22.99 -10.49
C LYS A 77 0.25 -23.29 -10.92
N GLY A 78 1.02 -23.89 -10.02
CA GLY A 78 2.42 -24.23 -10.26
C GLY A 78 3.40 -23.04 -10.19
N LYS A 79 2.94 -21.87 -9.80
CA LYS A 79 3.79 -20.70 -9.57
C LYS A 79 4.42 -20.75 -8.18
N ASP A 80 5.67 -20.33 -8.08
CA ASP A 80 6.39 -20.28 -6.81
C ASP A 80 6.06 -19.00 -6.00
N ALA A 81 6.52 -18.99 -4.75
CA ALA A 81 6.30 -17.85 -3.86
C ALA A 81 6.95 -16.55 -4.36
N ALA A 82 8.07 -16.63 -5.08
CA ALA A 82 8.77 -15.48 -5.61
C ALA A 82 7.96 -14.81 -6.72
N PHE A 83 7.41 -15.61 -7.64
CA PHE A 83 6.51 -15.15 -8.69
C PHE A 83 5.28 -14.44 -8.08
N ILE A 84 4.59 -15.11 -7.14
CA ILE A 84 3.40 -14.55 -6.50
C ILE A 84 3.72 -13.23 -5.80
N LYS A 85 4.83 -13.19 -5.08
CA LYS A 85 5.29 -11.96 -4.41
C LYS A 85 5.52 -10.83 -5.41
N THR A 86 6.25 -11.09 -6.50
CA THR A 86 6.49 -10.09 -7.55
C THR A 86 5.18 -9.60 -8.15
N SER A 87 4.24 -10.50 -8.46
CA SER A 87 2.93 -10.11 -9.00
C SER A 87 2.11 -9.21 -8.07
N ILE A 88 2.37 -9.24 -6.75
CA ILE A 88 1.73 -8.34 -5.78
C ILE A 88 2.46 -7.01 -5.69
N THR A 89 3.79 -7.02 -5.65
CA THR A 89 4.62 -5.83 -5.37
C THR A 89 4.99 -5.05 -6.61
N ASP A 90 4.98 -5.68 -7.77
CA ASP A 90 5.22 -5.12 -9.10
C ASP A 90 4.27 -5.80 -10.11
N PRO A 91 2.97 -5.46 -10.08
CA PRO A 91 1.96 -6.16 -10.87
C PRO A 91 2.09 -5.95 -12.38
N ASN A 92 2.89 -5.00 -12.82
CA ASN A 92 3.17 -4.78 -14.24
C ASN A 92 4.39 -5.56 -14.76
N ALA A 93 5.16 -6.25 -13.89
CA ALA A 93 6.32 -7.04 -14.30
C ALA A 93 5.94 -8.19 -15.26
N GLU A 94 4.77 -8.81 -15.03
CA GLU A 94 4.22 -9.85 -15.91
C GLU A 94 2.69 -9.77 -15.92
N ILE A 95 2.13 -9.47 -17.09
CA ILE A 95 0.68 -9.35 -17.27
C ILE A 95 0.10 -10.69 -17.75
N ALA A 96 -0.90 -11.20 -17.05
CA ALA A 96 -1.61 -12.40 -17.45
C ALA A 96 -2.28 -12.20 -18.83
N SER A 97 -2.24 -13.23 -19.66
CA SER A 97 -2.83 -13.18 -21.00
C SER A 97 -4.31 -12.77 -20.97
N GLY A 98 -4.67 -11.80 -21.80
CA GLY A 98 -6.03 -11.26 -21.89
C GLY A 98 -6.33 -10.11 -20.92
N PHE A 99 -5.39 -9.70 -20.09
CA PHE A 99 -5.55 -8.56 -19.17
C PHE A 99 -4.70 -7.35 -19.60
N GLN A 100 -5.05 -6.16 -19.09
CA GLN A 100 -4.37 -4.92 -19.40
C GLN A 100 -3.39 -4.53 -18.28
N PRO A 101 -2.27 -3.88 -18.59
CA PRO A 101 -1.39 -3.31 -17.58
C PRO A 101 -2.05 -2.14 -16.83
N ASN A 102 -1.49 -1.78 -15.70
CA ASN A 102 -1.89 -0.63 -14.87
C ASN A 102 -3.34 -0.71 -14.31
N ILE A 103 -3.93 -1.90 -14.24
CA ILE A 103 -5.24 -2.11 -13.61
C ILE A 103 -5.10 -2.48 -12.14
N MET A 104 -4.18 -3.40 -11.81
CA MET A 104 -3.87 -3.73 -10.43
C MET A 104 -3.02 -2.60 -9.81
N PRO A 105 -3.36 -2.10 -8.61
CA PRO A 105 -2.60 -1.03 -7.97
C PRO A 105 -1.16 -1.43 -7.67
N GLU A 106 -0.20 -0.60 -8.04
CA GLU A 106 1.24 -0.80 -7.77
C GLU A 106 1.64 -0.49 -6.31
N SER A 107 0.72 0.05 -5.53
CA SER A 107 0.99 0.53 -4.18
C SER A 107 1.10 -0.57 -3.11
N TYR A 108 0.73 -1.80 -3.42
CA TYR A 108 0.75 -2.90 -2.43
C TYR A 108 2.14 -3.16 -1.85
N GLY A 109 3.20 -3.02 -2.66
CA GLY A 109 4.59 -3.17 -2.20
C GLY A 109 4.99 -2.17 -1.11
N SER A 110 4.37 -0.99 -1.07
CA SER A 110 4.63 0.06 -0.08
C SER A 110 3.59 0.10 1.05
N GLN A 111 2.38 -0.39 0.82
CA GLN A 111 1.28 -0.37 1.79
C GLN A 111 1.29 -1.57 2.72
N LEU A 112 1.71 -2.73 2.22
CA LEU A 112 1.77 -3.96 2.99
C LEU A 112 3.15 -4.16 3.62
N THR A 113 3.17 -4.57 4.88
CA THR A 113 4.42 -4.98 5.53
C THR A 113 4.97 -6.26 4.89
N SER A 114 6.27 -6.50 5.03
CA SER A 114 6.90 -7.75 4.55
C SER A 114 6.24 -9.01 5.13
N GLN A 115 5.75 -8.95 6.37
CA GLN A 115 5.02 -10.07 6.99
C GLN A 115 3.66 -10.28 6.30
N GLN A 116 2.89 -9.21 6.07
CA GLN A 116 1.60 -9.30 5.38
C GLN A 116 1.74 -9.85 3.96
N ILE A 117 2.78 -9.43 3.23
CA ILE A 117 3.07 -9.97 1.89
C ILE A 117 3.38 -11.47 1.98
N ASN A 118 4.23 -11.90 2.93
CA ASN A 118 4.55 -13.31 3.09
C ASN A 118 3.32 -14.16 3.48
N ASP A 119 2.47 -13.64 4.37
CA ASP A 119 1.23 -14.29 4.78
C ASP A 119 0.26 -14.42 3.59
N LEU A 120 0.12 -13.34 2.80
CA LEU A 120 -0.71 -13.31 1.60
C LEU A 120 -0.21 -14.32 0.55
N VAL A 121 1.10 -14.35 0.28
CA VAL A 121 1.71 -15.34 -0.63
C VAL A 121 1.42 -16.76 -0.17
N ALA A 122 1.59 -17.04 1.14
CA ALA A 122 1.29 -18.37 1.68
C ALA A 122 -0.19 -18.73 1.56
N PHE A 123 -1.10 -17.78 1.70
CA PHE A 123 -2.53 -18.00 1.47
C PHE A 123 -2.82 -18.28 -0.01
N LEU A 124 -2.25 -17.51 -0.92
CA LEU A 124 -2.43 -17.70 -2.37
C LEU A 124 -1.90 -19.04 -2.88
N GLN A 125 -0.96 -19.65 -2.18
CA GLN A 125 -0.45 -21.00 -2.50
C GLN A 125 -1.38 -22.13 -2.00
N THR A 126 -2.50 -21.83 -1.35
CA THR A 126 -3.47 -22.83 -0.90
C THR A 126 -4.53 -23.20 -1.93
N GLY A 127 -4.58 -22.48 -3.08
CA GLY A 127 -5.51 -22.70 -4.18
C GLY A 127 -5.01 -23.66 -5.24
#